data_8516f8c27ee6f09bd0a257b9ea722cc9
#
_entry.id   8516f8c27ee6f09bd0a257b9ea722cc9
#
_cell.length_a   1.000
_cell.length_b   1.000
_cell.length_c   1.000
_cell.angle_alpha   90.00
_cell.angle_beta   90.00
_cell.angle_gamma   90.00
#
_symmetry.space_group_name_H-M   'P 1'
#
loop_
_entity.id
_entity.type
_entity.pdbx_description
1 polymer ?
#
loop_
_entity_poly.entity_id
_entity_poly.type
_entity_poly.pdbx_seq_one_letter_code
_entity_poly.pdbx_strand_id
1 'polypeptide(L)'
;MTGVQTCALPILAERCLNPDTIIENRYRQIRHFEEYLYDNSYRVVKILLNVSKEKQKQRFLERIDLPEKNWKFSQSDMAERALWDQYNDAYERAVNATATKENPWYVIPADQKWYSRYLVSEIILDVLQKIDPQYPTLSQEEAEKLPQYKEMLQNENMKHS
;
A
#
# COMPACT_ATOMS: atom_id res chain seq x y z
N MET A 1 1.75 -10.33 10.64
CA MET A 1 0.44 -10.12 9.99
C MET A 1 -0.57 -11.09 10.60
N THR A 2 -1.03 -10.85 11.79
CA THR A 2 -1.86 -11.81 12.56
C THR A 2 -3.09 -11.18 13.18
N GLY A 3 -3.66 -10.15 12.62
CA GLY A 3 -4.79 -9.46 13.25
C GLY A 3 -6.11 -9.38 12.47
N VAL A 4 -6.18 -9.86 11.24
CA VAL A 4 -7.36 -9.57 10.39
C VAL A 4 -8.27 -10.79 10.16
N GLN A 5 -7.85 -11.99 10.50
CA GLN A 5 -8.62 -13.20 10.17
C GLN A 5 -9.77 -13.53 11.13
N THR A 6 -9.75 -13.08 12.37
CA THR A 6 -10.68 -13.59 13.39
C THR A 6 -12.04 -12.87 13.46
N CYS A 7 -12.13 -11.63 13.00
CA CYS A 7 -13.40 -10.88 13.09
C CYS A 7 -14.35 -11.09 11.89
N ALA A 8 -13.86 -11.59 10.77
CA ALA A 8 -14.70 -11.75 9.56
C ALA A 8 -15.33 -13.13 9.41
N LEU A 9 -14.79 -14.16 10.06
CA LEU A 9 -15.24 -15.56 9.91
C LEU A 9 -16.69 -15.80 10.37
N PRO A 10 -17.17 -15.29 11.53
CA PRO A 10 -18.57 -15.49 11.94
C PRO A 10 -19.56 -14.82 10.98
N ILE A 11 -19.24 -13.63 10.51
CA ILE A 11 -20.08 -12.86 9.58
C ILE A 11 -20.14 -13.54 8.20
N LEU A 12 -19.06 -14.19 7.77
CA LEU A 12 -19.00 -14.92 6.51
C LEU A 12 -19.82 -16.20 6.54
N ALA A 13 -19.83 -16.92 7.66
CA ALA A 13 -20.64 -18.12 7.86
C ALA A 13 -22.14 -17.81 7.87
N GLU A 14 -22.54 -16.71 8.50
CA GLU A 14 -23.94 -16.28 8.56
C GLU A 14 -24.51 -15.80 7.21
N ARG A 15 -23.64 -15.29 6.31
CA ARG A 15 -24.07 -14.73 5.01
C ARG A 15 -24.03 -15.71 3.85
N CYS A 16 -23.94 -17.01 4.08
CA CYS A 16 -23.94 -18.05 3.04
C CYS A 16 -22.91 -17.81 1.91
N LEU A 17 -21.75 -17.23 2.23
CA LEU A 17 -20.66 -17.12 1.28
C LEU A 17 -20.09 -18.52 1.07
N ASN A 18 -20.17 -19.02 -0.16
CA ASN A 18 -19.57 -20.30 -0.51
C ASN A 18 -18.05 -20.23 -0.27
N PRO A 19 -17.45 -21.04 0.64
CA PRO A 19 -16.02 -21.04 0.91
C PRO A 19 -15.18 -21.25 -0.35
N ASP A 20 -15.65 -22.05 -1.30
CA ASP A 20 -14.92 -22.39 -2.52
C ASP A 20 -14.81 -21.20 -3.49
N THR A 21 -15.75 -20.25 -3.42
CA THR A 21 -15.78 -19.07 -4.30
C THR A 21 -15.33 -17.80 -3.61
N ILE A 22 -15.03 -17.84 -2.31
CA ILE A 22 -14.72 -16.62 -1.53
C ILE A 22 -13.48 -15.90 -2.08
N ILE A 23 -12.45 -16.64 -2.46
CA ILE A 23 -11.20 -16.09 -2.98
C ILE A 23 -11.42 -15.39 -4.31
N GLU A 24 -12.14 -16.03 -5.24
CA GLU A 24 -12.48 -15.47 -6.53
C GLU A 24 -13.34 -14.20 -6.39
N ASN A 25 -14.31 -14.23 -5.48
CA ASN A 25 -15.10 -13.06 -5.15
C ASN A 25 -14.25 -11.91 -4.58
N ARG A 26 -13.23 -12.21 -3.76
CA ARG A 26 -12.29 -11.21 -3.24
C ARG A 26 -11.45 -10.60 -4.35
N TYR A 27 -10.92 -11.38 -5.29
CA TYR A 27 -10.20 -10.84 -6.44
C TYR A 27 -11.07 -9.90 -7.28
N ARG A 28 -12.32 -10.26 -7.53
CA ARG A 28 -13.27 -9.39 -8.21
C ARG A 28 -13.53 -8.09 -7.44
N GLN A 29 -13.75 -8.17 -6.12
CA GLN A 29 -13.99 -7.01 -5.27
C GLN A 29 -12.79 -6.06 -5.25
N ILE A 30 -11.57 -6.59 -5.21
CA ILE A 30 -10.33 -5.80 -5.29
C ILE A 30 -10.28 -5.03 -6.61
N ARG A 31 -10.51 -5.70 -7.75
CA ARG A 31 -10.51 -5.03 -9.06
C ARG A 31 -11.56 -3.91 -9.15
N HIS A 32 -12.79 -4.16 -8.70
CA HIS A 32 -13.85 -3.13 -8.70
C HIS A 32 -13.50 -1.95 -7.79
N PHE A 33 -12.88 -2.20 -6.65
CA PHE A 33 -12.45 -1.13 -5.76
C PHE A 33 -11.32 -0.29 -6.36
N GLU A 34 -10.35 -0.92 -7.00
CA GLU A 34 -9.26 -0.24 -7.71
C GLU A 34 -9.77 0.55 -8.92
N GLU A 35 -10.73 0.01 -9.68
CA GLU A 35 -11.41 0.69 -10.78
C GLU A 35 -12.14 1.95 -10.27
N TYR A 36 -12.92 1.80 -9.19
CA TYR A 36 -13.58 2.94 -8.53
C TYR A 36 -12.58 4.03 -8.11
N LEU A 37 -11.44 3.66 -7.53
CA LEU A 37 -10.41 4.62 -7.18
C LEU A 37 -9.82 5.31 -8.42
N TYR A 38 -9.53 4.55 -9.47
CA TYR A 38 -9.00 5.09 -10.72
C TYR A 38 -9.94 6.10 -11.36
N ASP A 39 -11.25 5.81 -11.42
CA ASP A 39 -12.28 6.69 -11.96
C ASP A 39 -12.41 7.99 -11.13
N ASN A 40 -12.09 7.94 -9.84
CA ASN A 40 -12.03 9.09 -8.95
C ASN A 40 -10.65 9.77 -8.91
N SER A 41 -9.83 9.58 -9.94
CA SER A 41 -8.52 10.22 -10.10
C SER A 41 -7.44 9.77 -9.12
N TYR A 42 -7.66 8.68 -8.38
CA TYR A 42 -6.60 8.06 -7.59
C TYR A 42 -5.73 7.15 -8.46
N ARG A 43 -4.47 7.01 -8.11
CA ARG A 43 -3.54 6.08 -8.76
C ARG A 43 -3.05 5.08 -7.73
N VAL A 44 -3.44 3.82 -7.92
CA VAL A 44 -3.06 2.71 -7.04
C VAL A 44 -1.79 2.07 -7.57
N VAL A 45 -0.73 2.08 -6.76
CA VAL A 45 0.54 1.41 -7.08
C VAL A 45 0.65 0.15 -6.23
N LYS A 46 0.58 -1.02 -6.87
CA LYS A 46 0.66 -2.32 -6.20
C LYS A 46 2.08 -2.87 -6.29
N ILE A 47 2.70 -3.09 -5.14
CA ILE A 47 4.09 -3.55 -5.06
C ILE A 47 4.15 -4.84 -4.25
N LEU A 48 4.70 -5.90 -4.85
CA LEU A 48 5.09 -7.13 -4.16
C LEU A 48 6.61 -7.13 -3.96
N LEU A 49 7.04 -7.03 -2.70
CA LEU A 49 8.45 -7.18 -2.35
C LEU A 49 8.80 -8.66 -2.26
N ASN A 50 9.38 -9.19 -3.33
CA ASN A 50 9.75 -10.58 -3.44
C ASN A 50 11.12 -10.82 -2.77
N VAL A 51 11.09 -11.48 -1.59
CA VAL A 51 12.27 -11.85 -0.81
C VAL A 51 12.53 -13.33 -0.99
N SER A 52 13.77 -13.73 -1.22
CA SER A 52 14.13 -15.16 -1.31
C SER A 52 13.97 -15.87 0.05
N LYS A 53 13.69 -17.18 -0.01
CA LYS A 53 13.57 -18.04 1.18
C LYS A 53 14.86 -17.99 2.01
N GLU A 54 16.01 -17.95 1.36
CA GLU A 54 17.31 -17.86 2.02
C GLU A 54 17.51 -16.51 2.72
N LYS A 55 17.13 -15.41 2.06
CA LYS A 55 17.24 -14.08 2.68
C LYS A 55 16.29 -13.91 3.85
N GLN A 56 15.09 -14.50 3.79
CA GLN A 56 14.18 -14.52 4.93
C GLN A 56 14.80 -15.25 6.12
N LYS A 57 15.43 -16.42 5.90
CA LYS A 57 16.15 -17.17 6.93
C LYS A 57 17.23 -16.33 7.61
N GLN A 58 18.07 -15.64 6.80
CA GLN A 58 19.10 -14.76 7.35
C GLN A 58 18.49 -13.66 8.24
N ARG A 59 17.38 -13.04 7.80
CA ARG A 59 16.68 -12.02 8.59
C ARG A 59 16.07 -12.55 9.88
N PHE A 60 15.64 -13.82 9.91
CA PHE A 60 15.14 -14.44 11.13
C PHE A 60 16.27 -14.72 12.11
N LEU A 61 17.41 -15.24 11.63
CA LEU A 61 18.60 -15.43 12.45
C LEU A 61 19.08 -14.11 13.05
N GLU A 62 19.17 -13.04 12.27
CA GLU A 62 19.48 -11.71 12.79
C GLU A 62 18.52 -11.24 13.91
N ARG A 63 17.23 -11.58 13.83
CA ARG A 63 16.24 -11.21 14.87
C ARG A 63 16.45 -11.99 16.14
N ILE A 64 16.88 -13.25 16.03
CA ILE A 64 17.16 -14.12 17.18
C ILE A 64 18.47 -13.71 17.86
N ASP A 65 19.51 -13.43 17.07
CA ASP A 65 20.85 -13.14 17.58
C ASP A 65 20.98 -11.74 18.20
N LEU A 66 20.11 -10.79 17.82
CA LEU A 66 20.17 -9.41 18.29
C LEU A 66 19.09 -9.14 19.34
N PRO A 67 19.43 -8.96 20.63
CA PRO A 67 18.47 -8.79 21.73
C PRO A 67 17.44 -7.67 21.47
N GLU A 68 17.86 -6.55 20.88
CA GLU A 68 16.98 -5.42 20.55
C GLU A 68 15.98 -5.74 19.42
N LYS A 69 16.16 -6.89 18.74
CA LYS A 69 15.25 -7.35 17.67
C LYS A 69 14.42 -8.56 18.05
N ASN A 70 14.68 -9.22 19.20
CA ASN A 70 14.00 -10.45 19.60
C ASN A 70 12.47 -10.29 19.65
N TRP A 71 11.98 -9.15 20.08
CA TRP A 71 10.55 -8.85 20.15
C TRP A 71 9.83 -8.90 18.79
N LYS A 72 10.57 -8.88 17.68
CA LYS A 72 10.05 -8.98 16.30
C LYS A 72 9.95 -10.41 15.80
N PHE A 73 10.43 -11.38 16.58
CA PHE A 73 10.41 -12.80 16.22
C PHE A 73 9.26 -13.50 16.96
N SER A 74 8.52 -14.33 16.24
CA SER A 74 7.44 -15.14 16.80
C SER A 74 7.60 -16.59 16.43
N GLN A 75 7.17 -17.50 17.29
CA GLN A 75 7.11 -18.92 16.98
C GLN A 75 6.23 -19.20 15.75
N SER A 76 5.19 -18.42 15.52
CA SER A 76 4.35 -18.53 14.34
C SER A 76 5.11 -18.26 13.03
N ASP A 77 6.16 -17.43 13.05
CA ASP A 77 7.00 -17.17 11.88
C ASP A 77 7.62 -18.45 11.31
N MET A 78 7.95 -19.42 12.18
CA MET A 78 8.49 -20.72 11.76
C MET A 78 7.44 -21.61 11.12
N ALA A 79 6.23 -21.63 11.69
CA ALA A 79 5.11 -22.39 11.12
C ALA A 79 4.70 -21.83 9.74
N GLU A 80 4.59 -20.52 9.62
CA GLU A 80 4.29 -19.85 8.36
C GLU A 80 5.37 -20.07 7.29
N ARG A 81 6.65 -20.08 7.70
CA ARG A 81 7.76 -20.39 6.80
C ARG A 81 7.69 -21.80 6.21
N ALA A 82 7.13 -22.77 6.91
CA ALA A 82 6.94 -24.14 6.40
C ALA A 82 5.98 -24.16 5.19
N LEU A 83 5.08 -23.17 5.09
CA LEU A 83 4.10 -23.03 4.02
C LEU A 83 4.61 -22.16 2.85
N TRP A 84 5.93 -21.99 2.70
CA TRP A 84 6.57 -21.08 1.75
C TRP A 84 6.02 -21.22 0.32
N ASP A 85 5.93 -22.43 -0.19
CA ASP A 85 5.51 -22.70 -1.56
C ASP A 85 4.03 -22.37 -1.74
N GLN A 86 3.19 -22.68 -0.76
CA GLN A 86 1.76 -22.34 -0.75
C GLN A 86 1.54 -20.82 -0.73
N TYR A 87 2.38 -20.06 -0.02
CA TYR A 87 2.33 -18.60 -0.05
C TYR A 87 2.73 -18.05 -1.41
N ASN A 88 3.77 -18.58 -2.05
CA ASN A 88 4.18 -18.16 -3.39
C ASN A 88 3.08 -18.42 -4.41
N ASP A 89 2.47 -19.60 -4.40
CA ASP A 89 1.33 -19.93 -5.27
C ASP A 89 0.14 -19.00 -5.03
N ALA A 90 -0.14 -18.65 -3.77
CA ALA A 90 -1.21 -17.70 -3.44
C ALA A 90 -0.90 -16.28 -3.93
N TYR A 91 0.35 -15.81 -3.79
CA TYR A 91 0.78 -14.51 -4.33
C TYR A 91 0.70 -14.48 -5.86
N GLU A 92 1.20 -15.51 -6.54
CA GLU A 92 1.14 -15.60 -7.99
C GLU A 92 -0.31 -15.55 -8.50
N ARG A 93 -1.20 -16.33 -7.90
CA ARG A 93 -2.64 -16.29 -8.23
C ARG A 93 -3.25 -14.92 -7.97
N ALA A 94 -2.94 -14.29 -6.83
CA ALA A 94 -3.48 -12.97 -6.48
C ALA A 94 -3.00 -11.89 -7.46
N VAL A 95 -1.71 -11.88 -7.79
CA VAL A 95 -1.11 -10.96 -8.76
C VAL A 95 -1.78 -11.13 -10.13
N ASN A 96 -1.84 -12.37 -10.64
CA ASN A 96 -2.43 -12.64 -11.95
C ASN A 96 -3.93 -12.33 -12.02
N ALA A 97 -4.67 -12.59 -10.93
CA ALA A 97 -6.10 -12.34 -10.88
C ALA A 97 -6.49 -10.87 -10.70
N THR A 98 -5.60 -10.03 -10.16
CA THR A 98 -5.91 -8.63 -9.84
C THR A 98 -5.07 -7.61 -10.62
N ALA A 99 -4.13 -8.04 -11.46
CA ALA A 99 -3.41 -7.14 -12.34
C ALA A 99 -4.33 -6.63 -13.46
N THR A 100 -4.37 -5.31 -13.65
CA THR A 100 -5.02 -4.66 -14.78
C THR A 100 -4.05 -3.71 -15.47
N LYS A 101 -4.41 -3.22 -16.64
CA LYS A 101 -3.59 -2.25 -17.37
C LYS A 101 -3.46 -0.93 -16.60
N GLU A 102 -4.54 -0.49 -15.97
CA GLU A 102 -4.65 0.75 -15.20
C GLU A 102 -3.99 0.62 -13.83
N ASN A 103 -4.08 -0.58 -13.22
CA ASN A 103 -3.57 -0.88 -11.88
C ASN A 103 -2.66 -2.12 -11.92
N PRO A 104 -1.45 -2.01 -12.49
CA PRO A 104 -0.51 -3.12 -12.60
C PRO A 104 0.12 -3.49 -11.25
N TRP A 105 0.65 -4.70 -11.17
CA TRP A 105 1.54 -5.12 -10.09
C TRP A 105 3.01 -4.95 -10.48
N TYR A 106 3.80 -4.47 -9.55
CA TYR A 106 5.26 -4.41 -9.65
C TYR A 106 5.87 -5.44 -8.69
N VAL A 107 6.47 -6.49 -9.25
CA VAL A 107 7.17 -7.52 -8.45
C VAL A 107 8.64 -7.12 -8.34
N ILE A 108 9.08 -6.73 -7.15
CA ILE A 108 10.40 -6.14 -6.90
C ILE A 108 11.29 -7.10 -6.13
N PRO A 109 12.50 -7.43 -6.62
CA PRO A 109 13.49 -8.17 -5.85
C PRO A 109 13.84 -7.42 -4.55
N ALA A 110 13.66 -8.07 -3.39
CA ALA A 110 13.79 -7.39 -2.10
C ALA A 110 14.83 -8.02 -1.15
N ASP A 111 15.74 -8.81 -1.69
CA ASP A 111 16.87 -9.33 -0.93
C ASP A 111 17.82 -8.22 -0.51
N GLN A 112 18.09 -7.27 -1.40
CA GLN A 112 18.89 -6.10 -1.13
C GLN A 112 17.99 -4.88 -0.87
N LYS A 113 17.98 -4.38 0.37
CA LYS A 113 17.10 -3.29 0.79
C LYS A 113 17.30 -1.98 0.01
N TRP A 114 18.55 -1.63 -0.30
CA TRP A 114 18.85 -0.42 -1.04
C TRP A 114 18.29 -0.49 -2.47
N TYR A 115 18.44 -1.65 -3.12
CA TYR A 115 17.99 -1.86 -4.49
C TYR A 115 16.45 -1.84 -4.59
N SER A 116 15.76 -2.54 -3.68
CA SER A 116 14.30 -2.50 -3.65
C SER A 116 13.76 -1.09 -3.39
N ARG A 117 14.42 -0.32 -2.51
CA ARG A 117 14.04 1.08 -2.26
C ARG A 117 14.23 1.94 -3.50
N TYR A 118 15.35 1.78 -4.19
CA TYR A 118 15.63 2.47 -5.45
C TYR A 118 14.53 2.18 -6.48
N LEU A 119 14.22 0.91 -6.75
CA LEU A 119 13.17 0.53 -7.70
C LEU A 119 11.78 1.09 -7.31
N VAL A 120 11.43 1.05 -6.03
CA VAL A 120 10.17 1.65 -5.55
C VAL A 120 10.16 3.16 -5.81
N SER A 121 11.27 3.85 -5.57
CA SER A 121 11.38 5.29 -5.84
C SER A 121 11.22 5.62 -7.32
N GLU A 122 11.83 4.83 -8.20
CA GLU A 122 11.70 4.99 -9.67
C GLU A 122 10.25 4.80 -10.13
N ILE A 123 9.54 3.77 -9.60
CA ILE A 123 8.14 3.53 -9.93
C ILE A 123 7.27 4.71 -9.49
N ILE A 124 7.48 5.20 -8.27
CA ILE A 124 6.71 6.34 -7.73
C ILE A 124 7.00 7.60 -8.56
N LEU A 125 8.26 7.84 -8.92
CA LEU A 125 8.66 8.97 -9.74
C LEU A 125 7.99 8.92 -11.12
N ASP A 126 8.00 7.76 -11.79
CA ASP A 126 7.34 7.56 -13.08
C ASP A 126 5.83 7.83 -12.99
N VAL A 127 5.17 7.36 -11.93
CA VAL A 127 3.75 7.62 -11.68
C VAL A 127 3.48 9.11 -11.47
N LEU A 128 4.30 9.79 -10.66
CA LEU A 128 4.16 11.23 -10.41
C LEU A 128 4.41 12.06 -11.67
N GLN A 129 5.41 11.69 -12.48
CA GLN A 129 5.67 12.34 -13.76
C GLN A 129 4.49 12.19 -14.75
N LYS A 130 3.83 11.02 -14.77
CA LYS A 130 2.64 10.78 -15.60
C LYS A 130 1.41 11.54 -15.13
N ILE A 131 1.26 11.77 -13.82
CA ILE A 131 0.19 12.58 -13.23
C ILE A 131 0.45 14.07 -13.49
N ASP A 132 1.72 14.48 -13.53
CA ASP A 132 2.18 15.87 -13.68
C ASP A 132 1.40 16.84 -12.75
N PRO A 133 1.45 16.63 -11.42
CA PRO A 133 0.65 17.43 -10.50
C PRO A 133 1.11 18.89 -10.54
N GLN A 134 0.16 19.80 -10.81
CA GLN A 134 0.38 21.23 -10.82
C GLN A 134 -0.18 21.86 -9.55
N TYR A 135 0.49 22.88 -9.02
CA TYR A 135 -0.09 23.69 -7.96
C TYR A 135 -1.35 24.43 -8.45
N PRO A 136 -2.43 24.46 -7.66
CA PRO A 136 -3.58 25.26 -8.00
C PRO A 136 -3.17 26.72 -8.17
N THR A 137 -3.61 27.35 -9.25
CA THR A 137 -3.41 28.78 -9.49
C THR A 137 -4.68 29.52 -9.11
N LEU A 138 -4.54 30.66 -8.45
CA LEU A 138 -5.63 31.56 -8.18
C LEU A 138 -6.13 32.17 -9.50
N SER A 139 -7.41 32.44 -9.58
CA SER A 139 -7.96 33.29 -10.63
C SER A 139 -7.38 34.69 -10.48
N GLN A 140 -7.34 35.46 -11.57
CA GLN A 140 -6.86 36.85 -11.54
C GLN A 140 -7.65 37.69 -10.52
N GLU A 141 -8.95 37.51 -10.45
CA GLU A 141 -9.83 38.22 -9.50
C GLU A 141 -9.50 37.89 -8.03
N GLU A 142 -9.18 36.63 -7.73
CA GLU A 142 -8.80 36.22 -6.38
C GLU A 142 -7.39 36.73 -6.02
N ALA A 143 -6.46 36.71 -6.97
CA ALA A 143 -5.12 37.22 -6.78
C ALA A 143 -5.13 38.74 -6.49
N GLU A 144 -5.98 39.52 -7.15
CA GLU A 144 -6.15 40.97 -6.93
C GLU A 144 -6.70 41.28 -5.54
N LYS A 145 -7.46 40.36 -4.91
CA LYS A 145 -8.00 40.53 -3.56
C LYS A 145 -7.04 40.20 -2.44
N LEU A 146 -5.94 39.47 -2.72
CA LEU A 146 -4.97 39.06 -1.68
C LEU A 146 -4.36 40.22 -0.88
N PRO A 147 -3.94 41.35 -1.48
CA PRO A 147 -3.44 42.48 -0.74
C PRO A 147 -4.46 43.04 0.27
N GLN A 148 -5.72 43.13 -0.13
CA GLN A 148 -6.81 43.59 0.73
C GLN A 148 -7.02 42.65 1.94
N TYR A 149 -7.02 41.34 1.73
CA TYR A 149 -7.14 40.39 2.83
C TYR A 149 -5.93 40.43 3.76
N LYS A 150 -4.73 40.63 3.23
CA LYS A 150 -3.53 40.82 4.04
C LYS A 150 -3.65 42.03 4.95
N GLU A 151 -4.12 43.18 4.42
CA GLU A 151 -4.32 44.40 5.20
C GLU A 151 -5.39 44.21 6.29
N MET A 152 -6.51 43.56 5.97
CA MET A 152 -7.55 43.23 6.95
C MET A 152 -7.00 42.41 8.10
N LEU A 153 -6.23 41.37 7.84
CA LEU A 153 -5.60 40.51 8.85
C LEU A 153 -4.56 41.26 9.71
N GLN A 154 -3.79 42.16 9.11
CA GLN A 154 -2.84 43.00 9.83
C GLN A 154 -3.53 43.96 10.80
N ASN A 155 -4.70 44.50 10.42
CA ASN A 155 -5.45 45.46 11.21
C ASN A 155 -6.33 44.79 12.30
N GLU A 156 -6.60 43.49 12.22
CA GLU A 156 -7.30 42.72 13.27
C GLU A 156 -6.57 42.79 14.62
N ASN A 157 -5.25 42.73 14.60
CA ASN A 157 -4.42 42.74 15.82
C ASN A 157 -4.35 44.12 16.50
N MET A 158 -4.76 45.22 15.84
CA MET A 158 -4.75 46.56 16.44
C MET A 158 -6.02 46.90 17.24
N LYS A 159 -7.07 46.10 17.17
CA LYS A 159 -8.34 46.35 17.88
C LYS A 159 -8.42 45.73 19.26
N HIS A 160 -7.42 44.96 19.67
CA HIS A 160 -7.34 44.30 20.98
C HIS A 160 -6.14 44.77 21.86
N SER A 161 -5.57 45.94 21.56
CA SER A 161 -4.58 46.63 22.39
C SER A 161 -5.22 47.92 23.00
#